data_9c1e6ada79dc12bd2a37e9c651c72003
#
_entry.id   9c1e6ada79dc12bd2a37e9c651c72003
#
_cell.length_a   1.000
_cell.length_b   1.000
_cell.length_c   1.000
_cell.angle_alpha   90.00
_cell.angle_beta   90.00
_cell.angle_gamma   90.00
#
_symmetry.space_group_name_H-M   'P 1'
#
loop_
_entity.id
_entity.type
_entity.pdbx_description
1 polymer ?
#
loop_
_entity_poly.entity_id
_entity_poly.type
_entity_poly.pdbx_seq_one_letter_code
_entity_poly.pdbx_strand_id
1 'polypeptide(L)'
;MMTVAFVLDVGDGWVGGLNYYRNLLAAVVRYASNEIKVKVFVSDRQDMSVYQDFPKGIDFVLVSIFDRWTLGWFVRKVFIKVFGYDKVLDYYLKKYDVDVLSHIATPARCSSVKNIAWIPDFQHKYLPQFFSESELKLRDLCYAGIARNMDLIIFSSNAAKEDFITYYPGYESKARVLHFVPDIDVSLPTVNKAVMEKYGIKDRFFFLPNQYWAHKNHKIVLEALRILKAQNKFVRVVSTGNTKDYRAPHYIEELMSFIHEHQLEDMYIILGLIPYADVQALAAASWGYINPSFFEGWSTTVEEAKYRGKRILLSDLRVHREQAPKYGVYFDPNNAEELAEKMWMMWNQEPHEESMAELEKEKASAMQTFGKKYCEIVYS
;
A
#
# COMPACT_ATOMS: atom_id res chain seq x y z
N MET A 1 -7.29 24.92 -15.23
CA MET A 1 -6.53 24.22 -14.17
C MET A 1 -7.50 23.98 -13.03
N MET A 2 -7.74 22.71 -12.65
CA MET A 2 -8.63 22.36 -11.54
C MET A 2 -7.89 22.35 -10.20
N THR A 3 -8.53 22.85 -9.15
CA THR A 3 -8.03 22.72 -7.77
C THR A 3 -8.58 21.46 -7.14
N VAL A 4 -7.71 20.50 -6.84
CA VAL A 4 -8.07 19.21 -6.24
C VAL A 4 -7.64 19.20 -4.78
N ALA A 5 -8.57 18.89 -3.89
CA ALA A 5 -8.32 18.77 -2.46
C ALA A 5 -8.25 17.30 -2.02
N PHE A 6 -7.35 17.05 -1.07
CA PHE A 6 -7.26 15.81 -0.29
C PHE A 6 -7.44 16.17 1.18
N VAL A 7 -8.04 15.26 1.94
CA VAL A 7 -8.09 15.36 3.41
C VAL A 7 -7.23 14.27 3.98
N LEU A 8 -6.12 14.64 4.60
CA LEU A 8 -5.20 13.70 5.24
C LEU A 8 -5.34 13.85 6.78
N ASP A 9 -6.34 13.16 7.33
CA ASP A 9 -6.48 12.96 8.78
C ASP A 9 -5.84 11.59 9.09
N VAL A 10 -4.50 11.55 9.07
CA VAL A 10 -3.74 10.31 9.20
C VAL A 10 -3.45 10.09 10.68
N GLY A 11 -4.11 9.09 11.25
CA GLY A 11 -3.77 8.59 12.59
C GLY A 11 -2.37 7.94 12.60
N ASP A 12 -1.77 7.91 13.78
CA ASP A 12 -0.47 7.28 14.00
C ASP A 12 -0.46 5.83 13.50
N GLY A 13 0.41 5.52 12.53
CA GLY A 13 0.67 4.16 12.09
C GLY A 13 0.19 3.74 10.70
N TRP A 14 -0.54 4.57 9.93
CA TRP A 14 -0.96 4.20 8.57
C TRP A 14 0.09 4.57 7.49
N VAL A 15 1.30 4.02 7.65
CA VAL A 15 2.45 4.29 6.77
C VAL A 15 2.16 3.96 5.31
N GLY A 16 1.44 2.87 5.03
CA GLY A 16 1.08 2.48 3.65
C GLY A 16 0.24 3.54 2.94
N GLY A 17 -0.74 4.14 3.64
CA GLY A 17 -1.56 5.21 3.08
C GLY A 17 -0.79 6.50 2.84
N LEU A 18 0.08 6.90 3.78
CA LEU A 18 0.96 8.07 3.58
C LEU A 18 1.86 7.90 2.36
N ASN A 19 2.47 6.73 2.20
CA ASN A 19 3.29 6.42 1.04
C ASN A 19 2.48 6.47 -0.26
N TYR A 20 1.24 5.97 -0.26
CA TYR A 20 0.35 6.07 -1.41
C TYR A 20 0.11 7.53 -1.80
N TYR A 21 -0.30 8.39 -0.85
CA TYR A 21 -0.53 9.81 -1.13
C TYR A 21 0.74 10.52 -1.57
N ARG A 22 1.87 10.29 -0.91
CA ARG A 22 3.16 10.86 -1.31
C ARG A 22 3.48 10.56 -2.77
N ASN A 23 3.33 9.31 -3.19
CA ASN A 23 3.65 8.86 -4.55
C ASN A 23 2.64 9.38 -5.58
N LEU A 24 1.33 9.38 -5.26
CA LEU A 24 0.30 9.98 -6.12
C LEU A 24 0.58 11.47 -6.34
N LEU A 25 0.81 12.21 -5.27
CA LEU A 25 1.03 13.64 -5.34
C LEU A 25 2.36 13.97 -6.02
N ALA A 26 3.40 13.13 -5.87
CA ALA A 26 4.64 13.26 -6.62
C ALA A 26 4.41 13.09 -8.15
N ALA A 27 3.60 12.10 -8.54
CA ALA A 27 3.24 11.89 -9.93
C ALA A 27 2.42 13.07 -10.50
N VAL A 28 1.44 13.57 -9.74
CA VAL A 28 0.59 14.71 -10.14
C VAL A 28 1.41 15.99 -10.29
N VAL A 29 2.23 16.33 -9.29
CA VAL A 29 3.07 17.54 -9.33
C VAL A 29 4.07 17.48 -10.48
N ARG A 30 4.65 16.30 -10.76
CA ARG A 30 5.66 16.14 -11.82
C ARG A 30 5.08 16.13 -13.24
N TYR A 31 3.88 15.56 -13.42
CA TYR A 31 3.35 15.27 -14.76
C TYR A 31 1.99 15.88 -15.10
N ALA A 32 1.31 16.49 -14.12
CA ALA A 32 -0.02 17.10 -14.29
C ALA A 32 -0.16 18.51 -13.64
N SER A 33 0.95 19.13 -13.23
CA SER A 33 0.94 20.43 -12.54
C SER A 33 0.37 21.59 -13.36
N ASN A 34 0.36 21.48 -14.68
CA ASN A 34 -0.27 22.46 -15.56
C ASN A 34 -1.81 22.33 -15.64
N GLU A 35 -2.35 21.21 -15.15
CA GLU A 35 -3.76 20.85 -15.22
C GLU A 35 -4.41 20.85 -13.84
N ILE A 36 -3.66 20.42 -12.82
CA ILE A 36 -4.16 20.24 -11.44
C ILE A 36 -3.31 21.04 -10.46
N LYS A 37 -3.97 21.86 -9.64
CA LYS A 37 -3.42 22.43 -8.40
C LYS A 37 -3.84 21.57 -7.22
N VAL A 38 -2.89 21.15 -6.40
CA VAL A 38 -3.13 20.26 -5.24
C VAL A 38 -3.23 21.09 -3.96
N LYS A 39 -4.29 20.86 -3.18
CA LYS A 39 -4.45 21.32 -1.80
C LYS A 39 -4.62 20.12 -0.86
N VAL A 40 -3.91 20.10 0.25
CA VAL A 40 -4.02 19.07 1.27
C VAL A 40 -4.52 19.68 2.57
N PHE A 41 -5.74 19.30 2.95
CA PHE A 41 -6.33 19.72 4.21
C PHE A 41 -5.91 18.78 5.32
N VAL A 42 -5.34 19.35 6.37
CA VAL A 42 -4.84 18.63 7.55
C VAL A 42 -5.33 19.31 8.84
N SER A 43 -5.31 18.58 9.94
CA SER A 43 -5.53 19.15 11.28
C SER A 43 -4.52 20.24 11.57
N ASP A 44 -4.91 21.33 12.23
CA ASP A 44 -3.99 22.38 12.67
C ASP A 44 -3.07 21.93 13.81
N ARG A 45 -3.39 20.81 14.47
CA ARG A 45 -2.56 20.15 15.49
C ARG A 45 -1.65 19.06 14.92
N GLN A 46 -1.72 18.81 13.60
CA GLN A 46 -0.90 17.77 12.95
C GLN A 46 0.58 18.16 12.99
N ASP A 47 1.42 17.22 13.38
CA ASP A 47 2.86 17.37 13.20
C ASP A 47 3.22 17.37 11.72
N MET A 48 3.62 18.53 11.21
CA MET A 48 3.95 18.70 9.79
C MET A 48 5.23 17.97 9.37
N SER A 49 6.05 17.51 10.30
CA SER A 49 7.24 16.69 9.99
C SER A 49 6.88 15.37 9.27
N VAL A 50 5.66 14.86 9.49
CA VAL A 50 5.12 13.68 8.79
C VAL A 50 5.03 13.88 7.27
N TYR A 51 4.93 15.13 6.81
CA TYR A 51 4.80 15.49 5.38
C TYR A 51 6.10 16.06 4.79
N GLN A 52 7.23 15.99 5.50
CA GLN A 52 8.51 16.56 5.04
C GLN A 52 8.98 15.98 3.69
N ASP A 53 8.66 14.69 3.45
CA ASP A 53 9.03 13.97 2.23
C ASP A 53 7.99 14.10 1.09
N PHE A 54 6.95 14.91 1.29
CA PHE A 54 5.97 15.20 0.24
C PHE A 54 6.57 16.13 -0.82
N PRO A 55 6.12 16.05 -2.09
CA PRO A 55 6.69 16.86 -3.16
C PRO A 55 6.42 18.35 -2.92
N LYS A 56 7.38 19.18 -3.31
CA LYS A 56 7.21 20.64 -3.32
C LYS A 56 6.12 21.05 -4.32
N GLY A 57 5.36 22.10 -3.99
CA GLY A 57 4.26 22.59 -4.86
C GLY A 57 2.86 22.15 -4.41
N ILE A 58 2.77 21.45 -3.27
CA ILE A 58 1.52 21.16 -2.58
C ILE A 58 1.19 22.31 -1.62
N ASP A 59 -0.06 22.75 -1.65
CA ASP A 59 -0.59 23.76 -0.74
C ASP A 59 -1.27 23.09 0.46
N PHE A 60 -0.61 23.07 1.62
CA PHE A 60 -1.17 22.53 2.85
C PHE A 60 -2.06 23.56 3.54
N VAL A 61 -3.29 23.18 3.83
CA VAL A 61 -4.31 24.00 4.47
C VAL A 61 -4.60 23.43 5.87
N LEU A 62 -4.16 24.15 6.91
CA LEU A 62 -4.40 23.73 8.28
C LEU A 62 -5.78 24.19 8.72
N VAL A 63 -6.59 23.27 9.27
CA VAL A 63 -7.97 23.55 9.69
C VAL A 63 -8.34 22.78 10.96
N SER A 64 -8.88 23.48 11.94
CA SER A 64 -9.25 22.89 13.24
C SER A 64 -10.49 21.99 13.22
N ILE A 65 -11.20 21.91 12.09
CA ILE A 65 -12.40 21.06 11.96
C ILE A 65 -12.11 19.55 12.01
N PHE A 66 -10.84 19.17 11.88
CA PHE A 66 -10.38 17.79 12.02
C PHE A 66 -9.92 17.47 13.45
N ASP A 67 -9.71 18.51 14.27
CA ASP A 67 -9.28 18.31 15.66
C ASP A 67 -10.42 17.82 16.53
N ARG A 68 -10.24 16.64 17.09
CA ARG A 68 -11.22 16.06 18.04
C ARG A 68 -11.48 17.03 19.19
N TRP A 69 -12.73 17.10 19.63
CA TRP A 69 -13.21 17.91 20.74
C TRP A 69 -13.25 19.42 20.47
N THR A 70 -13.02 19.89 19.25
CA THR A 70 -13.31 21.28 18.86
C THR A 70 -14.80 21.44 18.52
N LEU A 71 -15.31 22.68 18.67
CA LEU A 71 -16.69 22.97 18.26
C LEU A 71 -16.91 22.66 16.77
N GLY A 72 -15.95 23.01 15.91
CA GLY A 72 -16.00 22.72 14.47
C GLY A 72 -16.10 21.23 14.18
N TRP A 73 -15.32 20.40 14.86
CA TRP A 73 -15.38 18.95 14.74
C TRP A 73 -16.76 18.40 15.18
N PHE A 74 -17.29 18.87 16.30
CA PHE A 74 -18.58 18.43 16.79
C PHE A 74 -19.72 18.80 15.83
N VAL A 75 -19.77 20.06 15.39
CA VAL A 75 -20.77 20.55 14.43
C VAL A 75 -20.69 19.73 13.13
N ARG A 76 -19.48 19.50 12.61
CA ARG A 76 -19.23 18.66 11.44
C ARG A 76 -19.82 17.26 11.59
N LYS A 77 -19.56 16.59 12.73
CA LYS A 77 -20.08 15.25 13.00
C LYS A 77 -21.60 15.20 13.09
N VAL A 78 -22.24 16.23 13.67
CA VAL A 78 -23.70 16.35 13.71
C VAL A 78 -24.26 16.50 12.30
N PHE A 79 -23.72 17.39 11.47
CA PHE A 79 -24.18 17.55 10.08
C PHE A 79 -24.05 16.26 9.26
N ILE A 80 -22.92 15.59 9.34
CA ILE A 80 -22.71 14.31 8.66
C ILE A 80 -23.74 13.26 9.13
N LYS A 81 -23.95 13.14 10.44
CA LYS A 81 -24.85 12.14 11.01
C LYS A 81 -26.34 12.40 10.67
N VAL A 82 -26.75 13.65 10.67
CA VAL A 82 -28.18 14.01 10.48
C VAL A 82 -28.53 14.15 8.99
N PHE A 83 -27.65 14.72 8.20
CA PHE A 83 -27.96 15.10 6.82
C PHE A 83 -27.18 14.28 5.76
N GLY A 84 -26.19 13.51 6.15
CA GLY A 84 -25.33 12.78 5.22
C GLY A 84 -24.36 13.66 4.42
N TYR A 85 -24.28 14.97 4.72
CA TYR A 85 -23.47 15.96 4.05
C TYR A 85 -22.45 16.58 5.01
N ASP A 86 -21.23 16.83 4.51
CA ASP A 86 -20.20 17.53 5.26
C ASP A 86 -20.22 19.04 4.95
N LYS A 87 -21.22 19.74 5.48
CA LYS A 87 -21.38 21.19 5.23
C LYS A 87 -20.25 22.04 5.80
N VAL A 88 -19.60 21.58 6.85
CA VAL A 88 -18.48 22.32 7.46
C VAL A 88 -17.26 22.25 6.57
N LEU A 89 -16.89 21.06 6.08
CA LEU A 89 -15.82 20.91 5.10
C LEU A 89 -16.17 21.64 3.79
N ASP A 90 -17.42 21.55 3.31
CA ASP A 90 -17.90 22.22 2.10
C ASP A 90 -17.68 23.74 2.14
N TYR A 91 -17.85 24.38 3.31
CA TYR A 91 -17.54 25.79 3.50
C TYR A 91 -16.06 26.09 3.26
N TYR A 92 -15.15 25.26 3.80
CA TYR A 92 -13.72 25.44 3.58
C TYR A 92 -13.32 25.17 2.14
N LEU A 93 -13.89 24.14 1.50
CA LEU A 93 -13.63 23.86 0.09
C LEU A 93 -13.99 25.06 -0.80
N LYS A 94 -15.15 25.69 -0.57
CA LYS A 94 -15.54 26.94 -1.25
C LYS A 94 -14.58 28.09 -0.96
N LYS A 95 -14.20 28.29 0.31
CA LYS A 95 -13.28 29.36 0.73
C LYS A 95 -11.91 29.28 0.04
N TYR A 96 -11.48 28.06 -0.31
CA TYR A 96 -10.18 27.80 -0.94
C TYR A 96 -10.29 27.47 -2.44
N ASP A 97 -11.43 27.79 -3.08
CA ASP A 97 -11.69 27.60 -4.52
C ASP A 97 -11.35 26.19 -4.99
N VAL A 98 -11.87 25.17 -4.29
CA VAL A 98 -11.69 23.75 -4.62
C VAL A 98 -12.78 23.32 -5.58
N ASP A 99 -12.39 22.64 -6.67
CA ASP A 99 -13.30 22.07 -7.68
C ASP A 99 -13.62 20.59 -7.37
N VAL A 100 -12.65 19.85 -6.85
CA VAL A 100 -12.75 18.41 -6.63
C VAL A 100 -12.23 18.03 -5.25
N LEU A 101 -13.01 17.25 -4.49
CA LEU A 101 -12.56 16.57 -3.28
C LEU A 101 -12.27 15.10 -3.61
N SER A 102 -11.02 14.69 -3.46
CA SER A 102 -10.54 13.37 -3.90
C SER A 102 -10.18 12.47 -2.74
N HIS A 103 -10.24 11.16 -2.99
CA HIS A 103 -9.88 10.09 -2.04
C HIS A 103 -10.70 10.11 -0.75
N ILE A 104 -12.00 10.38 -0.90
CA ILE A 104 -12.95 10.37 0.22
C ILE A 104 -13.11 8.92 0.70
N ALA A 105 -12.92 8.69 2.00
CA ALA A 105 -13.07 7.37 2.63
C ALA A 105 -14.40 7.21 3.40
N THR A 106 -15.31 8.18 3.30
CA THR A 106 -16.59 8.19 4.01
C THR A 106 -17.75 8.45 3.03
N PRO A 107 -18.99 8.05 3.34
CA PRO A 107 -20.12 8.31 2.46
C PRO A 107 -20.64 9.76 2.50
N ALA A 108 -20.06 10.64 3.33
CA ALA A 108 -20.46 12.02 3.43
C ALA A 108 -19.93 12.83 2.25
N ARG A 109 -20.83 13.45 1.47
CA ARG A 109 -20.43 14.28 0.32
C ARG A 109 -20.41 15.77 0.67
N CYS A 110 -19.61 16.51 -0.06
CA CYS A 110 -19.65 17.98 -0.11
C CYS A 110 -20.43 18.43 -1.36
N SER A 111 -21.35 19.36 -1.19
CA SER A 111 -22.30 19.73 -2.27
C SER A 111 -21.74 20.68 -3.31
N SER A 112 -20.65 21.39 -3.00
CA SER A 112 -20.07 22.42 -3.86
C SER A 112 -19.00 21.91 -4.83
N VAL A 113 -18.55 20.67 -4.67
CA VAL A 113 -17.43 20.10 -5.40
C VAL A 113 -17.76 18.72 -5.96
N LYS A 114 -17.03 18.29 -6.97
CA LYS A 114 -17.04 16.90 -7.40
C LYS A 114 -16.41 16.01 -6.32
N ASN A 115 -17.09 14.91 -5.95
CA ASN A 115 -16.67 14.00 -4.88
C ASN A 115 -16.14 12.71 -5.47
N ILE A 116 -14.86 12.43 -5.28
CA ILE A 116 -14.20 11.21 -5.75
C ILE A 116 -13.77 10.40 -4.53
N ALA A 117 -14.33 9.22 -4.35
CA ALA A 117 -13.92 8.30 -3.29
C ALA A 117 -12.74 7.43 -3.74
N TRP A 118 -12.08 6.80 -2.76
CA TRP A 118 -11.10 5.74 -2.98
C TRP A 118 -11.45 4.54 -2.11
N ILE A 119 -11.60 3.38 -2.74
CA ILE A 119 -11.75 2.08 -2.08
C ILE A 119 -10.54 1.24 -2.51
N PRO A 120 -9.57 1.01 -1.63
CA PRO A 120 -8.35 0.29 -1.98
C PRO A 120 -8.59 -1.18 -2.28
N ASP A 121 -9.52 -1.82 -1.54
CA ASP A 121 -9.76 -3.26 -1.61
C ASP A 121 -11.06 -3.69 -0.92
N PHE A 122 -11.33 -5.00 -1.01
CA PHE A 122 -12.45 -5.68 -0.36
C PHE A 122 -11.98 -6.80 0.58
N GLN A 123 -10.82 -6.64 1.26
CA GLN A 123 -10.24 -7.64 2.15
C GLN A 123 -11.26 -8.25 3.12
N HIS A 124 -12.14 -7.44 3.68
CA HIS A 124 -13.17 -7.89 4.63
C HIS A 124 -14.18 -8.90 4.06
N LYS A 125 -14.29 -8.98 2.72
CA LYS A 125 -15.15 -9.98 2.06
C LYS A 125 -14.44 -11.33 1.87
N TYR A 126 -13.12 -11.31 1.71
CA TYR A 126 -12.30 -12.51 1.47
C TYR A 126 -11.75 -13.11 2.76
N LEU A 127 -11.45 -12.28 3.73
CA LEU A 127 -10.84 -12.67 5.00
C LEU A 127 -11.65 -12.11 6.19
N PRO A 128 -12.96 -12.44 6.29
CA PRO A 128 -13.84 -11.89 7.33
C PRO A 128 -13.37 -12.25 8.75
N GLN A 129 -12.64 -13.34 8.92
CA GLN A 129 -12.11 -13.80 10.22
C GLN A 129 -11.11 -12.80 10.86
N PHE A 130 -10.56 -11.86 10.10
CA PHE A 130 -9.68 -10.81 10.63
C PHE A 130 -10.43 -9.54 11.06
N PHE A 131 -11.75 -9.54 11.03
CA PHE A 131 -12.57 -8.38 11.36
C PHE A 131 -13.67 -8.77 12.35
N SER A 132 -14.01 -7.89 13.27
CA SER A 132 -15.19 -8.06 14.10
C SER A 132 -16.47 -7.92 13.27
N GLU A 133 -17.58 -8.51 13.73
CA GLU A 133 -18.88 -8.36 13.04
C GLU A 133 -19.30 -6.89 12.89
N SER A 134 -18.98 -6.05 13.86
CA SER A 134 -19.27 -4.62 13.81
C SER A 134 -18.46 -3.91 12.72
N GLU A 135 -17.18 -4.26 12.55
CA GLU A 135 -16.35 -3.73 11.48
C GLU A 135 -16.82 -4.17 10.10
N LEU A 136 -17.20 -5.44 9.94
CA LEU A 136 -17.76 -5.95 8.68
C LEU A 136 -19.01 -5.16 8.28
N LYS A 137 -19.96 -5.01 9.20
CA LYS A 137 -21.20 -4.24 8.97
C LYS A 137 -20.92 -2.78 8.66
N LEU A 138 -19.99 -2.15 9.40
CA LEU A 138 -19.63 -0.76 9.18
C LEU A 138 -18.98 -0.53 7.82
N ARG A 139 -18.08 -1.41 7.38
CA ARG A 139 -17.43 -1.35 6.06
C ARG A 139 -18.47 -1.51 4.95
N ASP A 140 -19.38 -2.46 5.05
CA ASP A 140 -20.44 -2.67 4.07
C ASP A 140 -21.38 -1.45 3.95
N LEU A 141 -21.80 -0.89 5.08
CA LEU A 141 -22.62 0.34 5.09
C LEU A 141 -21.86 1.53 4.51
N CYS A 142 -20.59 1.66 4.84
CA CYS A 142 -19.72 2.72 4.31
C CYS A 142 -19.58 2.61 2.79
N TYR A 143 -19.25 1.43 2.28
CA TYR A 143 -19.05 1.22 0.83
C TYR A 143 -20.35 1.34 0.04
N ALA A 144 -21.49 0.87 0.58
CA ALA A 144 -22.81 1.11 -0.01
C ALA A 144 -23.15 2.61 -0.05
N GLY A 145 -22.79 3.34 1.01
CA GLY A 145 -22.98 4.80 1.04
C GLY A 145 -22.07 5.54 0.04
N ILE A 146 -20.81 5.12 -0.10
CA ILE A 146 -19.87 5.63 -1.10
C ILE A 146 -20.41 5.37 -2.52
N ALA A 147 -20.86 4.16 -2.81
CA ALA A 147 -21.44 3.80 -4.10
C ALA A 147 -22.61 4.73 -4.50
N ARG A 148 -23.48 5.04 -3.54
CA ARG A 148 -24.63 5.93 -3.74
C ARG A 148 -24.23 7.39 -3.95
N ASN A 149 -23.39 7.90 -3.04
CA ASN A 149 -23.25 9.34 -2.82
C ASN A 149 -22.10 9.98 -3.60
N MET A 150 -21.08 9.20 -4.02
CA MET A 150 -19.90 9.75 -4.72
C MET A 150 -20.15 9.84 -6.22
N ASP A 151 -19.50 10.81 -6.86
CA ASP A 151 -19.59 11.03 -8.30
C ASP A 151 -18.72 10.00 -9.04
N LEU A 152 -17.51 9.72 -8.52
CA LEU A 152 -16.60 8.68 -8.99
C LEU A 152 -15.99 7.91 -7.82
N ILE A 153 -15.52 6.71 -8.10
CA ILE A 153 -14.84 5.84 -7.13
C ILE A 153 -13.57 5.28 -7.79
N ILE A 154 -12.43 5.56 -7.16
CA ILE A 154 -11.14 5.03 -7.57
C ILE A 154 -10.90 3.70 -6.87
N PHE A 155 -10.41 2.70 -7.61
CA PHE A 155 -9.97 1.41 -7.13
C PHE A 155 -8.48 1.22 -7.42
N SER A 156 -7.76 0.55 -6.53
CA SER A 156 -6.32 0.31 -6.69
C SER A 156 -6.01 -0.74 -7.76
N SER A 157 -6.99 -1.59 -8.13
CA SER A 157 -6.83 -2.67 -9.12
C SER A 157 -8.13 -2.95 -9.88
N ASN A 158 -8.03 -3.63 -11.01
CA ASN A 158 -9.20 -4.20 -11.69
C ASN A 158 -9.88 -5.26 -10.83
N ALA A 159 -9.12 -6.06 -10.10
CA ALA A 159 -9.66 -7.02 -9.14
C ALA A 159 -10.58 -6.34 -8.11
N ALA A 160 -10.16 -5.21 -7.52
CA ALA A 160 -11.00 -4.45 -6.59
C ALA A 160 -12.22 -3.80 -7.27
N LYS A 161 -12.08 -3.34 -8.51
CA LYS A 161 -13.21 -2.83 -9.31
C LYS A 161 -14.24 -3.92 -9.62
N GLU A 162 -13.80 -5.13 -9.97
CA GLU A 162 -14.67 -6.28 -10.21
C GLU A 162 -15.43 -6.69 -8.95
N ASP A 163 -14.76 -6.69 -7.80
CA ASP A 163 -15.38 -6.93 -6.50
C ASP A 163 -16.46 -5.87 -6.22
N PHE A 164 -16.16 -4.58 -6.49
CA PHE A 164 -17.15 -3.52 -6.34
C PHE A 164 -18.39 -3.76 -7.21
N ILE A 165 -18.22 -4.08 -8.46
CA ILE A 165 -19.32 -4.36 -9.39
C ILE A 165 -20.16 -5.55 -8.89
N THR A 166 -19.50 -6.56 -8.34
CA THR A 166 -20.15 -7.75 -7.80
C THR A 166 -20.98 -7.43 -6.54
N TYR A 167 -20.42 -6.69 -5.60
CA TYR A 167 -21.07 -6.41 -4.32
C TYR A 167 -22.05 -5.22 -4.36
N TYR A 168 -21.86 -4.30 -5.33
CA TYR A 168 -22.64 -3.06 -5.46
C TYR A 168 -23.05 -2.84 -6.93
N PRO A 169 -23.91 -3.70 -7.50
CA PRO A 169 -24.35 -3.58 -8.90
C PRO A 169 -25.14 -2.29 -9.14
N GLY A 170 -25.06 -1.76 -10.36
CA GLY A 170 -25.75 -0.54 -10.80
C GLY A 170 -24.92 0.75 -10.61
N TYR A 171 -23.68 0.64 -10.15
CA TYR A 171 -22.77 1.79 -9.99
C TYR A 171 -21.48 1.67 -10.83
N GLU A 172 -21.46 0.79 -11.82
CA GLU A 172 -20.31 0.47 -12.68
C GLU A 172 -19.75 1.72 -13.38
N SER A 173 -20.64 2.62 -13.80
CA SER A 173 -20.28 3.85 -14.51
C SER A 173 -19.40 4.80 -13.65
N LYS A 174 -19.47 4.70 -12.34
CA LYS A 174 -18.67 5.49 -11.41
C LYS A 174 -17.26 4.91 -11.16
N ALA A 175 -17.03 3.64 -11.49
CA ALA A 175 -15.82 2.91 -11.15
C ALA A 175 -14.64 3.29 -12.07
N ARG A 176 -13.51 3.67 -11.48
CA ARG A 176 -12.24 3.97 -12.17
C ARG A 176 -11.11 3.20 -11.51
N VAL A 177 -10.16 2.72 -12.30
CA VAL A 177 -8.95 2.06 -11.78
C VAL A 177 -7.77 2.99 -11.90
N LEU A 178 -7.00 3.07 -10.83
CA LEU A 178 -5.77 3.83 -10.77
C LEU A 178 -4.69 2.97 -10.11
N HIS A 179 -3.84 2.35 -10.92
CA HIS A 179 -2.73 1.54 -10.45
C HIS A 179 -1.67 2.40 -9.79
N PHE A 180 -1.32 2.04 -8.58
CA PHE A 180 -0.32 2.74 -7.80
C PHE A 180 1.10 2.43 -8.30
N VAL A 181 1.95 3.46 -8.35
CA VAL A 181 3.36 3.35 -8.71
C VAL A 181 4.22 3.94 -7.58
N PRO A 182 5.17 3.19 -6.99
CA PRO A 182 6.04 3.71 -5.95
C PRO A 182 7.15 4.60 -6.56
N ASP A 183 7.42 5.74 -5.93
CA ASP A 183 8.55 6.60 -6.29
C ASP A 183 9.79 6.15 -5.51
N ILE A 184 10.41 5.08 -5.95
CA ILE A 184 11.63 4.49 -5.36
C ILE A 184 12.88 4.97 -6.09
N ASP A 185 13.99 4.99 -5.37
CA ASP A 185 15.31 5.17 -5.98
C ASP A 185 15.80 3.83 -6.54
N VAL A 186 15.90 3.73 -7.86
CA VAL A 186 16.40 2.53 -8.54
C VAL A 186 17.92 2.52 -8.68
N SER A 187 18.59 3.66 -8.44
CA SER A 187 20.05 3.80 -8.55
C SER A 187 20.82 3.23 -7.35
N LEU A 188 20.12 2.79 -6.31
CA LEU A 188 20.75 2.19 -5.13
C LEU A 188 21.56 0.94 -5.52
N PRO A 189 22.80 0.81 -5.00
CA PRO A 189 23.67 -0.30 -5.35
C PRO A 189 23.08 -1.65 -4.95
N THR A 190 23.22 -2.64 -5.84
CA THR A 190 22.81 -4.03 -5.61
C THR A 190 23.62 -4.72 -4.51
N VAL A 191 24.76 -4.16 -4.13
CA VAL A 191 25.57 -4.60 -3.00
C VAL A 191 25.78 -3.43 -2.04
N ASN A 192 25.15 -3.49 -0.88
CA ASN A 192 25.34 -2.51 0.20
C ASN A 192 25.88 -3.22 1.44
N LYS A 193 27.22 -3.40 1.49
CA LYS A 193 27.91 -4.10 2.59
C LYS A 193 27.61 -3.44 3.94
N ALA A 194 27.58 -2.12 4.02
CA ALA A 194 27.39 -1.41 5.27
C ALA A 194 26.02 -1.70 5.90
N VAL A 195 24.95 -1.74 5.10
CA VAL A 195 23.61 -2.08 5.63
C VAL A 195 23.52 -3.57 5.97
N MET A 196 24.14 -4.43 5.19
CA MET A 196 24.16 -5.86 5.49
C MET A 196 24.92 -6.15 6.78
N GLU A 197 26.09 -5.54 6.98
CA GLU A 197 26.90 -5.66 8.22
C GLU A 197 26.14 -5.09 9.44
N LYS A 198 25.49 -3.96 9.29
CA LYS A 198 24.65 -3.34 10.33
C LYS A 198 23.60 -4.32 10.91
N TYR A 199 23.03 -5.16 10.06
CA TYR A 199 22.01 -6.13 10.44
C TYR A 199 22.51 -7.57 10.53
N GLY A 200 23.83 -7.80 10.51
CA GLY A 200 24.45 -9.13 10.63
C GLY A 200 24.14 -10.05 9.45
N ILE A 201 23.80 -9.52 8.29
CA ILE A 201 23.49 -10.28 7.07
C ILE A 201 24.80 -10.57 6.34
N LYS A 202 25.21 -11.83 6.31
CA LYS A 202 26.54 -12.24 5.79
C LYS A 202 26.53 -12.60 4.30
N ASP A 203 25.38 -13.11 3.81
CA ASP A 203 25.27 -13.69 2.47
C ASP A 203 24.01 -13.16 1.76
N ARG A 204 23.77 -13.64 0.54
CA ARG A 204 22.54 -13.37 -0.21
C ARG A 204 21.29 -13.79 0.59
N PHE A 205 20.19 -13.13 0.35
CA PHE A 205 18.92 -13.35 1.04
C PHE A 205 17.72 -13.01 0.17
N PHE A 206 16.60 -13.64 0.41
CA PHE A 206 15.30 -13.16 -0.02
C PHE A 206 14.81 -12.09 0.93
N PHE A 207 14.16 -11.06 0.40
CA PHE A 207 13.62 -9.95 1.19
C PHE A 207 12.10 -10.02 1.26
N LEU A 208 11.56 -9.89 2.48
CA LEU A 208 10.14 -9.91 2.77
C LEU A 208 9.76 -8.64 3.55
N PRO A 209 9.56 -7.47 2.87
CA PRO A 209 9.29 -6.19 3.51
C PRO A 209 7.79 -5.98 3.77
N ASN A 210 7.15 -6.90 4.47
CA ASN A 210 5.73 -6.84 4.79
C ASN A 210 5.52 -6.66 6.29
N GLN A 211 4.48 -5.87 6.67
CA GLN A 211 4.02 -5.83 8.05
C GLN A 211 3.72 -7.24 8.56
N TYR A 212 3.94 -7.50 9.85
CA TYR A 212 3.65 -8.81 10.45
C TYR A 212 2.15 -8.97 10.76
N TRP A 213 1.33 -8.73 9.75
CA TRP A 213 -0.10 -8.98 9.81
C TRP A 213 -0.40 -10.41 9.37
N ALA A 214 -1.33 -11.08 10.05
CA ALA A 214 -1.61 -12.49 9.80
C ALA A 214 -1.92 -12.80 8.32
N HIS A 215 -2.64 -11.91 7.62
CA HIS A 215 -2.93 -12.08 6.20
C HIS A 215 -1.70 -11.90 5.27
N LYS A 216 -0.58 -11.38 5.77
CA LYS A 216 0.69 -11.32 5.03
C LYS A 216 1.44 -12.66 5.03
N ASN A 217 0.95 -13.64 5.79
CA ASN A 217 1.30 -15.05 5.69
C ASN A 217 2.81 -15.36 5.82
N HIS A 218 3.49 -14.70 6.76
CA HIS A 218 4.90 -15.02 7.07
C HIS A 218 5.10 -16.49 7.46
N LYS A 219 4.04 -17.11 8.01
CA LYS A 219 4.08 -18.51 8.49
C LYS A 219 4.42 -19.48 7.38
N ILE A 220 3.85 -19.35 6.18
CA ILE A 220 4.15 -20.28 5.07
C ILE A 220 5.63 -20.25 4.66
N VAL A 221 6.29 -19.09 4.81
CA VAL A 221 7.72 -18.96 4.52
C VAL A 221 8.55 -19.73 5.56
N LEU A 222 8.15 -19.68 6.82
CA LEU A 222 8.78 -20.48 7.89
C LEU A 222 8.59 -21.99 7.67
N GLU A 223 7.39 -22.40 7.27
CA GLU A 223 7.10 -23.79 6.91
C GLU A 223 7.95 -24.26 5.72
N ALA A 224 8.07 -23.44 4.68
CA ALA A 224 8.94 -23.73 3.52
C ALA A 224 10.41 -23.83 3.93
N LEU A 225 10.91 -22.94 4.81
CA LEU A 225 12.27 -23.01 5.33
C LEU A 225 12.52 -24.28 6.17
N ARG A 226 11.53 -24.69 6.98
CA ARG A 226 11.60 -25.97 7.72
C ARG A 226 11.75 -27.17 6.79
N ILE A 227 10.99 -27.19 5.67
CA ILE A 227 11.08 -28.23 4.64
C ILE A 227 12.48 -28.24 4.00
N LEU A 228 12.98 -27.07 3.61
CA LEU A 228 14.32 -26.93 3.03
C LEU A 228 15.42 -27.39 3.99
N LYS A 229 15.32 -27.00 5.27
CA LYS A 229 16.28 -27.43 6.31
C LYS A 229 16.31 -28.96 6.47
N ALA A 230 15.14 -29.60 6.49
CA ALA A 230 15.04 -31.05 6.55
C ALA A 230 15.69 -31.77 5.35
N GLN A 231 15.80 -31.07 4.21
CA GLN A 231 16.51 -31.53 3.01
C GLN A 231 17.99 -31.10 2.96
N ASN A 232 18.54 -30.53 4.04
CA ASN A 232 19.88 -29.95 4.09
C ASN A 232 20.11 -28.83 3.03
N LYS A 233 19.07 -28.08 2.71
CA LYS A 233 19.10 -26.94 1.79
C LYS A 233 19.04 -25.65 2.59
N PHE A 234 20.03 -24.78 2.41
CA PHE A 234 20.09 -23.51 3.12
C PHE A 234 19.60 -22.35 2.22
N VAL A 235 18.61 -21.62 2.71
CA VAL A 235 18.08 -20.38 2.09
C VAL A 235 17.88 -19.37 3.21
N ARG A 236 18.24 -18.11 2.98
CA ARG A 236 18.05 -17.04 3.97
C ARG A 236 16.94 -16.10 3.54
N VAL A 237 16.08 -15.76 4.48
CA VAL A 237 15.03 -14.73 4.34
C VAL A 237 15.27 -13.66 5.39
N VAL A 238 15.25 -12.40 4.97
CA VAL A 238 15.28 -11.23 5.85
C VAL A 238 13.93 -10.52 5.74
N SER A 239 13.27 -10.29 6.86
CA SER A 239 11.96 -9.69 6.92
C SER A 239 11.95 -8.41 7.74
N THR A 240 11.18 -7.42 7.29
CA THR A 240 11.02 -6.12 7.98
C THR A 240 9.55 -5.71 8.00
N GLY A 241 9.17 -4.96 9.04
CA GLY A 241 7.82 -4.41 9.18
C GLY A 241 7.44 -4.22 10.64
N ASN A 242 6.33 -3.54 10.87
CA ASN A 242 5.78 -3.42 12.23
C ASN A 242 5.28 -4.80 12.69
N THR A 243 5.72 -5.22 13.86
CA THR A 243 5.39 -6.51 14.46
C THR A 243 4.03 -6.54 15.17
N LYS A 244 3.36 -5.39 15.29
CA LYS A 244 2.07 -5.29 15.97
C LYS A 244 0.91 -5.40 14.98
N ASP A 245 0.06 -6.43 15.16
CA ASP A 245 -1.24 -6.55 14.50
C ASP A 245 -2.35 -6.59 15.58
N TYR A 246 -3.20 -5.55 15.64
CA TYR A 246 -4.29 -5.50 16.62
C TYR A 246 -5.36 -6.59 16.40
N ARG A 247 -5.42 -7.16 15.19
CA ARG A 247 -6.36 -8.22 14.79
C ARG A 247 -5.84 -9.62 15.16
N ALA A 248 -4.53 -9.76 15.32
CA ALA A 248 -3.87 -11.00 15.67
C ALA A 248 -2.66 -10.69 16.59
N PRO A 249 -2.90 -10.26 17.86
CA PRO A 249 -1.85 -9.71 18.72
C PRO A 249 -0.74 -10.70 19.07
N HIS A 250 -1.00 -12.02 19.01
CA HIS A 250 -0.02 -13.06 19.29
C HIS A 250 0.71 -13.61 18.05
N TYR A 251 0.42 -13.09 16.85
CA TYR A 251 0.96 -13.63 15.61
C TYR A 251 2.48 -13.60 15.55
N ILE A 252 3.11 -12.51 15.99
CA ILE A 252 4.59 -12.42 16.01
C ILE A 252 5.21 -13.41 17.00
N GLU A 253 4.58 -13.64 18.15
CA GLU A 253 5.02 -14.60 19.16
C GLU A 253 4.96 -16.03 18.63
N GLU A 254 3.88 -16.36 17.88
CA GLU A 254 3.76 -17.65 17.19
C GLU A 254 4.86 -17.87 16.17
N LEU A 255 5.20 -16.84 15.37
CA LEU A 255 6.30 -16.93 14.40
C LEU A 255 7.65 -17.12 15.09
N MET A 256 7.92 -16.38 16.16
CA MET A 256 9.17 -16.52 16.94
C MET A 256 9.29 -17.90 17.60
N SER A 257 8.20 -18.42 18.15
CA SER A 257 8.15 -19.76 18.72
C SER A 257 8.43 -20.83 17.67
N PHE A 258 7.83 -20.70 16.47
CA PHE A 258 8.09 -21.62 15.36
C PHE A 258 9.55 -21.59 14.90
N ILE A 259 10.15 -20.38 14.80
CA ILE A 259 11.56 -20.22 14.45
C ILE A 259 12.45 -20.97 15.46
N HIS A 260 12.19 -20.78 16.75
CA HIS A 260 12.96 -21.41 17.81
C HIS A 260 12.80 -22.94 17.84
N GLU A 261 11.55 -23.42 17.80
CA GLU A 261 11.22 -24.84 17.80
C GLU A 261 11.92 -25.59 16.66
N HIS A 262 11.98 -25.00 15.48
CA HIS A 262 12.58 -25.60 14.29
C HIS A 262 14.02 -25.14 14.02
N GLN A 263 14.61 -24.33 14.93
CA GLN A 263 15.99 -23.81 14.84
C GLN A 263 16.25 -23.12 13.49
N LEU A 264 15.38 -22.16 13.12
CA LEU A 264 15.43 -21.43 11.85
C LEU A 264 16.09 -20.06 11.97
N GLU A 265 16.73 -19.72 13.09
CA GLU A 265 17.28 -18.40 13.40
C GLU A 265 18.29 -17.93 12.34
N ASP A 266 19.09 -18.84 11.78
CA ASP A 266 20.05 -18.52 10.71
C ASP A 266 19.40 -18.40 9.32
N MET A 267 18.19 -18.94 9.14
CA MET A 267 17.46 -18.98 7.88
C MET A 267 16.40 -17.88 7.78
N TYR A 268 15.84 -17.40 8.90
CA TYR A 268 14.82 -16.36 8.92
C TYR A 268 15.16 -15.27 9.93
N ILE A 269 15.50 -14.08 9.43
CA ILE A 269 15.92 -12.93 10.23
C ILE A 269 14.77 -11.93 10.32
N ILE A 270 14.30 -11.66 11.54
CA ILE A 270 13.29 -10.65 11.84
C ILE A 270 13.99 -9.35 12.24
N LEU A 271 13.90 -8.31 11.42
CA LEU A 271 14.47 -6.99 11.74
C LEU A 271 13.46 -6.05 12.42
N GLY A 272 12.17 -6.36 12.34
CA GLY A 272 11.13 -5.46 12.83
C GLY A 272 11.07 -4.15 12.02
N LEU A 273 10.67 -3.07 12.69
CA LEU A 273 10.59 -1.75 12.06
C LEU A 273 11.99 -1.12 12.03
N ILE A 274 12.50 -0.86 10.84
CA ILE A 274 13.81 -0.23 10.58
C ILE A 274 13.62 1.08 9.78
N PRO A 275 14.63 1.97 9.74
CA PRO A 275 14.59 3.18 8.92
C PRO A 275 14.29 2.87 7.45
N TYR A 276 13.48 3.71 6.80
CA TYR A 276 13.06 3.49 5.41
C TYR A 276 14.25 3.43 4.43
N ALA A 277 15.29 4.23 4.67
CA ALA A 277 16.53 4.18 3.88
C ALA A 277 17.19 2.80 3.94
N ASP A 278 17.19 2.15 5.11
CA ASP A 278 17.74 0.80 5.26
C ASP A 278 16.84 -0.25 4.59
N VAL A 279 15.51 -0.07 4.63
CA VAL A 279 14.57 -0.92 3.87
C VAL A 279 14.90 -0.86 2.38
N GLN A 280 15.09 0.35 1.82
CA GLN A 280 15.42 0.53 0.42
C GLN A 280 16.79 -0.07 0.06
N ALA A 281 17.78 0.07 0.93
CA ALA A 281 19.13 -0.50 0.73
C ALA A 281 19.11 -2.03 0.78
N LEU A 282 18.38 -2.65 1.72
CA LEU A 282 18.20 -4.11 1.78
C LEU A 282 17.41 -4.62 0.58
N ALA A 283 16.38 -3.89 0.17
CA ALA A 283 15.59 -4.18 -1.03
C ALA A 283 16.48 -4.25 -2.29
N ALA A 284 17.37 -3.27 -2.47
CA ALA A 284 18.33 -3.25 -3.57
C ALA A 284 19.35 -4.40 -3.47
N ALA A 285 19.84 -4.71 -2.26
CA ALA A 285 20.84 -5.75 -2.01
C ALA A 285 20.27 -7.18 -2.04
N SER A 286 18.95 -7.35 -2.01
CA SER A 286 18.33 -8.66 -1.95
C SER A 286 18.55 -9.49 -3.22
N TRP A 287 18.58 -10.82 -3.06
CA TRP A 287 18.60 -11.77 -4.17
C TRP A 287 17.28 -11.80 -4.94
N GLY A 288 16.19 -11.59 -4.23
CA GLY A 288 14.84 -11.53 -4.74
C GLY A 288 13.87 -11.23 -3.60
N TYR A 289 12.61 -11.06 -3.94
CA TYR A 289 11.55 -10.77 -2.97
C TYR A 289 10.66 -11.98 -2.72
N ILE A 290 9.97 -11.96 -1.59
CA ILE A 290 8.85 -12.87 -1.33
C ILE A 290 7.64 -12.03 -0.91
N ASN A 291 6.49 -12.27 -1.54
CA ASN A 291 5.19 -11.74 -1.10
C ASN A 291 4.17 -12.88 -0.98
N PRO A 292 4.04 -13.49 0.22
CA PRO A 292 3.25 -14.70 0.44
C PRO A 292 1.81 -14.41 0.86
N SER A 293 1.34 -13.18 0.70
CA SER A 293 0.05 -12.70 1.24
C SER A 293 -1.15 -13.56 0.80
N PHE A 294 -2.13 -13.73 1.68
CA PHE A 294 -3.42 -14.32 1.32
C PHE A 294 -4.32 -13.36 0.55
N PHE A 295 -4.08 -12.07 0.71
CA PHE A 295 -4.87 -11.02 0.06
C PHE A 295 -4.09 -9.72 -0.06
N GLU A 296 -4.27 -9.01 -1.19
CA GLU A 296 -3.75 -7.67 -1.47
C GLU A 296 -4.79 -6.87 -2.26
N GLY A 297 -4.84 -5.56 -2.02
CA GLY A 297 -5.57 -4.63 -2.89
C GLY A 297 -4.72 -4.16 -4.08
N TRP A 298 -3.46 -3.84 -3.82
CA TRP A 298 -2.36 -3.60 -4.75
C TRP A 298 -1.05 -3.67 -3.96
N SER A 299 -0.14 -4.51 -4.37
CA SER A 299 1.06 -4.76 -3.59
C SER A 299 2.19 -3.80 -3.95
N THR A 300 2.58 -2.95 -2.99
CA THR A 300 3.76 -2.10 -3.09
C THR A 300 5.03 -2.93 -3.30
N THR A 301 5.17 -4.05 -2.57
CA THR A 301 6.31 -4.96 -2.67
C THR A 301 6.50 -5.49 -4.09
N VAL A 302 5.42 -5.83 -4.79
CA VAL A 302 5.47 -6.29 -6.18
C VAL A 302 5.91 -5.18 -7.12
N GLU A 303 5.35 -3.97 -6.96
CA GLU A 303 5.75 -2.82 -7.79
C GLU A 303 7.21 -2.42 -7.53
N GLU A 304 7.67 -2.45 -6.29
CA GLU A 304 9.08 -2.20 -5.96
C GLU A 304 10.01 -3.24 -6.58
N ALA A 305 9.65 -4.52 -6.56
CA ALA A 305 10.43 -5.58 -7.21
C ALA A 305 10.50 -5.38 -8.73
N LYS A 306 9.38 -4.98 -9.38
CA LYS A 306 9.32 -4.68 -10.82
C LYS A 306 10.34 -3.61 -11.20
N TYR A 307 10.24 -2.44 -10.56
CA TYR A 307 11.09 -1.30 -10.93
C TYR A 307 12.54 -1.40 -10.43
N ARG A 308 12.85 -2.45 -9.63
CA ARG A 308 14.23 -2.82 -9.31
C ARG A 308 14.77 -3.96 -10.17
N GLY A 309 13.99 -4.46 -11.13
CA GLY A 309 14.37 -5.63 -11.94
C GLY A 309 14.60 -6.89 -11.11
N LYS A 310 13.95 -7.03 -9.95
CA LYS A 310 14.16 -8.15 -9.04
C LYS A 310 13.20 -9.30 -9.31
N ARG A 311 13.70 -10.52 -9.12
CA ARG A 311 12.86 -11.72 -9.04
C ARG A 311 11.96 -11.62 -7.82
N ILE A 312 10.76 -12.17 -7.93
CA ILE A 312 9.82 -12.22 -6.81
C ILE A 312 9.03 -13.53 -6.81
N LEU A 313 9.01 -14.17 -5.63
CA LEU A 313 8.09 -15.26 -5.31
C LEU A 313 6.82 -14.62 -4.74
N LEU A 314 5.67 -14.88 -5.34
CA LEU A 314 4.42 -14.24 -4.93
C LEU A 314 3.24 -15.20 -4.98
N SER A 315 2.34 -15.05 -4.03
CA SER A 315 1.08 -15.80 -4.00
C SER A 315 0.32 -15.64 -5.30
N ASP A 316 -0.32 -16.72 -5.78
CA ASP A 316 -1.15 -16.71 -6.98
C ASP A 316 -2.51 -16.03 -6.70
N LEU A 317 -2.49 -14.70 -6.63
CA LEU A 317 -3.67 -13.84 -6.43
C LEU A 317 -4.05 -13.13 -7.71
N ARG A 318 -5.34 -12.85 -7.91
CA ARG A 318 -5.84 -12.06 -9.05
C ARG A 318 -5.05 -10.76 -9.23
N VAL A 319 -4.82 -10.03 -8.14
CA VAL A 319 -4.08 -8.76 -8.16
C VAL A 319 -2.60 -8.95 -8.52
N HIS A 320 -1.95 -10.00 -8.05
CA HIS A 320 -0.56 -10.30 -8.42
C HIS A 320 -0.44 -10.68 -9.89
N ARG A 321 -1.44 -11.40 -10.45
CA ARG A 321 -1.55 -11.68 -11.89
C ARG A 321 -1.78 -10.40 -12.70
N GLU A 322 -2.54 -9.45 -12.17
CA GLU A 322 -2.75 -8.13 -12.77
C GLU A 322 -1.47 -7.28 -12.76
N GLN A 323 -0.69 -7.31 -11.68
CA GLN A 323 0.60 -6.63 -11.57
C GLN A 323 1.67 -7.24 -12.50
N ALA A 324 1.59 -8.51 -12.77
CA ALA A 324 2.37 -9.29 -13.73
C ALA A 324 3.87 -8.92 -13.79
N PRO A 325 4.64 -9.03 -12.68
CA PRO A 325 6.05 -8.71 -12.68
C PRO A 325 6.81 -9.64 -13.64
N LYS A 326 7.71 -9.07 -14.46
CA LYS A 326 8.51 -9.79 -15.47
C LYS A 326 9.21 -11.03 -14.93
N TYR A 327 9.70 -10.95 -13.69
CA TYR A 327 10.41 -12.04 -13.01
C TYR A 327 9.61 -12.61 -11.84
N GLY A 328 8.28 -12.65 -12.00
CA GLY A 328 7.38 -13.22 -11.01
C GLY A 328 7.27 -14.74 -11.09
N VAL A 329 7.40 -15.41 -9.97
CA VAL A 329 7.16 -16.85 -9.82
C VAL A 329 6.02 -17.04 -8.82
N TYR A 330 4.90 -17.53 -9.31
CA TYR A 330 3.67 -17.66 -8.53
C TYR A 330 3.61 -19.00 -7.80
N PHE A 331 3.02 -19.01 -6.60
CA PHE A 331 2.78 -20.21 -5.80
C PHE A 331 1.44 -20.13 -5.08
N ASP A 332 0.86 -21.27 -4.71
CA ASP A 332 -0.35 -21.33 -3.88
C ASP A 332 0.00 -20.87 -2.45
N PRO A 333 -0.64 -19.82 -1.90
CA PRO A 333 -0.39 -19.32 -0.55
C PRO A 333 -0.71 -20.31 0.57
N ASN A 334 -1.25 -21.49 0.25
CA ASN A 334 -1.51 -22.58 1.19
C ASN A 334 -0.58 -23.78 1.00
N ASN A 335 0.36 -23.74 0.05
CA ASN A 335 1.25 -24.85 -0.28
C ASN A 335 2.72 -24.52 0.03
N ALA A 336 3.17 -24.89 1.24
CA ALA A 336 4.53 -24.64 1.70
C ALA A 336 5.59 -25.50 0.95
N GLU A 337 5.23 -26.68 0.49
CA GLU A 337 6.07 -27.54 -0.33
C GLU A 337 6.39 -26.90 -1.67
N GLU A 338 5.39 -26.38 -2.35
CA GLU A 338 5.55 -25.66 -3.61
C GLU A 338 6.42 -24.41 -3.43
N LEU A 339 6.19 -23.63 -2.35
CA LEU A 339 7.02 -22.47 -2.03
C LEU A 339 8.47 -22.88 -1.78
N ALA A 340 8.71 -23.94 -1.02
CA ALA A 340 10.05 -24.44 -0.75
C ALA A 340 10.80 -24.85 -2.03
N GLU A 341 10.14 -25.56 -2.94
CA GLU A 341 10.71 -25.93 -4.25
C GLU A 341 11.07 -24.68 -5.07
N LYS A 342 10.16 -23.72 -5.16
CA LYS A 342 10.36 -22.47 -5.92
C LYS A 342 11.43 -21.59 -5.28
N MET A 343 11.49 -21.52 -3.95
CA MET A 343 12.57 -20.83 -3.24
C MET A 343 13.93 -21.47 -3.58
N TRP A 344 14.04 -22.80 -3.51
CA TRP A 344 15.27 -23.50 -3.84
C TRP A 344 15.67 -23.34 -5.31
N MET A 345 14.72 -23.46 -6.22
CA MET A 345 14.95 -23.24 -7.66
C MET A 345 15.51 -21.83 -7.91
N MET A 346 14.86 -20.79 -7.37
CA MET A 346 15.29 -19.41 -7.56
C MET A 346 16.63 -19.11 -6.87
N TRP A 347 16.90 -19.73 -5.72
CA TRP A 347 18.15 -19.58 -4.98
C TRP A 347 19.36 -20.05 -5.79
N ASN A 348 19.21 -21.08 -6.61
CA ASN A 348 20.27 -21.66 -7.43
C ASN A 348 20.36 -21.11 -8.85
N GLN A 349 19.54 -20.12 -9.22
CA GLN A 349 19.69 -19.44 -10.49
C GLN A 349 20.94 -18.58 -10.51
N GLU A 350 21.44 -18.28 -11.74
CA GLU A 350 22.50 -17.31 -11.91
C GLU A 350 22.01 -15.88 -11.55
N PRO A 351 22.93 -15.00 -11.12
CA PRO A 351 22.61 -13.58 -10.96
C PRO A 351 21.95 -13.03 -12.20
N HIS A 352 20.99 -12.15 -11.99
CA HIS A 352 20.27 -11.49 -13.07
C HIS A 352 20.40 -9.99 -12.84
N GLU A 353 20.86 -9.29 -13.86
CA GLU A 353 21.01 -7.85 -13.85
C GLU A 353 20.24 -7.25 -15.01
N GLU A 354 19.45 -6.24 -14.76
CA GLU A 354 18.82 -5.40 -15.76
C GLU A 354 19.57 -4.07 -15.88
N SER A 355 19.47 -3.47 -17.05
CA SER A 355 20.04 -2.14 -17.28
C SER A 355 19.36 -1.12 -16.38
N MET A 356 20.13 -0.42 -15.55
CA MET A 356 19.65 0.67 -14.70
C MET A 356 18.90 1.73 -15.52
N ALA A 357 19.42 2.07 -16.71
CA ALA A 357 18.79 3.04 -17.58
C ALA A 357 17.41 2.60 -18.10
N GLU A 358 17.21 1.28 -18.32
CA GLU A 358 15.92 0.71 -18.71
C GLU A 358 14.95 0.76 -17.54
N LEU A 359 15.37 0.36 -16.33
CA LEU A 359 14.55 0.40 -15.12
C LEU A 359 14.11 1.83 -14.78
N GLU A 360 15.01 2.82 -14.86
CA GLU A 360 14.68 4.23 -14.67
C GLU A 360 13.66 4.72 -15.70
N LYS A 361 13.83 4.34 -16.97
CA LYS A 361 12.90 4.69 -18.05
C LYS A 361 11.51 4.06 -17.83
N GLU A 362 11.46 2.80 -17.47
CA GLU A 362 10.20 2.09 -17.17
C GLU A 362 9.48 2.73 -15.98
N LYS A 363 10.19 2.99 -14.87
CA LYS A 363 9.65 3.67 -13.71
C LYS A 363 9.14 5.08 -14.06
N ALA A 364 9.93 5.87 -14.79
CA ALA A 364 9.53 7.22 -15.19
C ALA A 364 8.27 7.20 -16.06
N SER A 365 8.18 6.27 -17.02
CA SER A 365 6.99 6.07 -17.86
C SER A 365 5.76 5.67 -17.05
N ALA A 366 5.93 4.77 -16.08
CA ALA A 366 4.84 4.34 -15.20
C ALA A 366 4.36 5.49 -14.30
N MET A 367 5.27 6.26 -13.71
CA MET A 367 4.95 7.45 -12.91
C MET A 367 4.21 8.52 -13.75
N GLN A 368 4.63 8.73 -15.00
CA GLN A 368 3.94 9.63 -15.91
C GLN A 368 2.51 9.15 -16.20
N THR A 369 2.35 7.86 -16.49
CA THR A 369 1.05 7.24 -16.73
C THR A 369 0.15 7.37 -15.50
N PHE A 370 0.69 7.13 -14.30
CA PHE A 370 -0.03 7.26 -13.03
C PHE A 370 -0.56 8.69 -12.82
N GLY A 371 0.29 9.71 -12.97
CA GLY A 371 -0.12 11.10 -12.83
C GLY A 371 -1.14 11.55 -13.88
N LYS A 372 -0.93 11.20 -15.16
CA LYS A 372 -1.86 11.53 -16.26
C LYS A 372 -3.21 10.81 -16.10
N LYS A 373 -3.18 9.54 -15.72
CA LYS A 373 -4.41 8.75 -15.50
C LYS A 373 -5.24 9.33 -14.36
N TYR A 374 -4.60 9.77 -13.29
CA TYR A 374 -5.30 10.48 -12.23
C TYR A 374 -5.94 11.77 -12.74
N CYS A 375 -5.22 12.55 -13.53
CA CYS A 375 -5.75 13.76 -14.16
C CYS A 375 -6.99 13.47 -15.02
N GLU A 376 -6.95 12.46 -15.89
CA GLU A 376 -8.10 12.00 -16.68
C GLU A 376 -9.32 11.66 -15.81
N ILE A 377 -9.10 10.98 -14.68
CA ILE A 377 -10.18 10.64 -13.72
C ILE A 377 -10.78 11.90 -13.11
N VAL A 378 -9.96 12.87 -12.76
CA VAL A 378 -10.42 14.14 -12.18
C VAL A 378 -11.32 14.90 -13.17
N TYR A 379 -10.96 14.90 -14.46
CA TYR A 379 -11.71 15.59 -15.53
C TYR A 379 -12.90 14.77 -16.07
N SER A 380 -12.96 13.44 -15.90
CA SER A 380 -14.10 12.62 -16.34
C SER A 380 -15.32 12.77 -15.44
#